data_7e300ad270fa496a139d99efe23526e0
#
_entry.id   7e300ad270fa496a139d99efe23526e0
#
_cell.length_a   1.000
_cell.length_b   1.000
_cell.length_c   1.000
_cell.angle_alpha   90.00
_cell.angle_beta   90.00
_cell.angle_gamma   90.00
#
_symmetry.space_group_name_H-M   'P 1'
#
loop_
_entity.id
_entity.type
_entity.pdbx_description
1 polymer ?
#
loop_
_entity_poly.entity_id
_entity_poly.type
_entity_poly.pdbx_seq_one_letter_code
_entity_poly.pdbx_strand_id
1 'polypeptide(L)'
;MSKIDILQTSRIPPFLVDGLKTRFEVHQRETATPDVLSRVRGMVGGGEAKIDAALMDQCPKLEVITICGVGYDGVDVQAAKARGVPVTHTPDVLNDDVADLGLALLLAVARNIPAADQFTRKGEWEKAPFPLTRKLTGAKLGIVGMGRIGQAIAKRAAAFDMDIRYHTRSARSDVAFAHEPSLTALAAWSDFLLLITPGGAATKNLVNAEVLKALGPQSFLINVARGSVVDEPALIEALQ
;
A
#
# COMPACT_ATOMS: atom_id res chain seq x y z
N MET A 1 26.00 -12.15 -29.17
CA MET A 1 24.62 -11.65 -29.37
C MET A 1 24.51 -10.33 -28.63
N SER A 2 23.90 -9.31 -29.24
CA SER A 2 23.59 -8.05 -28.53
C SER A 2 22.57 -8.35 -27.41
N LYS A 3 22.73 -7.66 -26.25
CA LYS A 3 21.75 -7.76 -25.17
C LYS A 3 20.41 -7.18 -25.65
N ILE A 4 19.32 -7.66 -25.04
CA ILE A 4 17.98 -7.14 -25.25
C ILE A 4 17.82 -5.84 -24.48
N ASP A 5 17.30 -4.79 -25.16
CA ASP A 5 17.03 -3.49 -24.53
C ASP A 5 15.78 -3.59 -23.62
N ILE A 6 15.92 -3.19 -22.34
CA ILE A 6 14.83 -3.06 -21.38
C ILE A 6 14.83 -1.68 -20.75
N LEU A 7 13.64 -1.19 -20.37
CA LEU A 7 13.45 0.11 -19.74
C LEU A 7 13.15 -0.05 -18.25
N GLN A 8 13.99 0.53 -17.41
CA GLN A 8 13.67 0.70 -15.99
C GLN A 8 12.82 1.96 -15.83
N THR A 9 11.59 1.80 -15.33
CA THR A 9 10.58 2.87 -15.28
C THR A 9 10.42 3.51 -13.90
N SER A 10 11.02 2.92 -12.88
CA SER A 10 11.12 3.48 -11.52
C SER A 10 12.20 2.76 -10.71
N ARG A 11 12.40 3.17 -9.47
CA ARG A 11 13.39 2.52 -8.60
C ARG A 11 13.03 1.07 -8.33
N ILE A 12 14.04 0.21 -8.40
CA ILE A 12 13.99 -1.19 -7.96
C ILE A 12 15.26 -1.46 -7.12
N PRO A 13 15.30 -2.54 -6.32
CA PRO A 13 16.46 -2.85 -5.50
C PRO A 13 17.77 -2.95 -6.31
N PRO A 14 18.89 -2.41 -5.84
CA PRO A 14 20.17 -2.40 -6.57
C PRO A 14 20.62 -3.78 -7.04
N PHE A 15 20.50 -4.79 -6.20
CA PHE A 15 20.88 -6.17 -6.56
C PHE A 15 20.09 -6.71 -7.76
N LEU A 16 18.82 -6.27 -7.92
CA LEU A 16 17.99 -6.65 -9.05
C LEU A 16 18.46 -5.93 -10.33
N VAL A 17 18.80 -4.65 -10.23
CA VAL A 17 19.40 -3.89 -11.35
C VAL A 17 20.68 -4.54 -11.82
N ASP A 18 21.57 -4.91 -10.89
CA ASP A 18 22.83 -5.57 -11.21
C ASP A 18 22.61 -6.93 -11.87
N GLY A 19 21.67 -7.72 -11.37
CA GLY A 19 21.27 -8.99 -11.98
C GLY A 19 20.72 -8.80 -13.41
N LEU A 20 19.89 -7.78 -13.63
CA LEU A 20 19.35 -7.46 -14.96
C LEU A 20 20.45 -7.04 -15.94
N LYS A 21 21.41 -6.20 -15.54
CA LYS A 21 22.54 -5.77 -16.36
C LYS A 21 23.44 -6.91 -16.84
N THR A 22 23.45 -8.04 -16.17
CA THR A 22 24.21 -9.22 -16.64
C THR A 22 23.66 -9.78 -17.96
N ARG A 23 22.34 -9.65 -18.19
CA ARG A 23 21.62 -10.28 -19.32
C ARG A 23 21.00 -9.31 -20.31
N PHE A 24 20.68 -8.10 -19.85
CA PHE A 24 19.95 -7.08 -20.60
C PHE A 24 20.76 -5.78 -20.71
N GLU A 25 20.47 -4.97 -21.72
CA GLU A 25 20.86 -3.57 -21.79
C GLU A 25 19.78 -2.75 -21.08
N VAL A 26 20.10 -2.24 -19.88
CA VAL A 26 19.14 -1.57 -18.99
C VAL A 26 19.24 -0.06 -19.18
N HIS A 27 18.18 0.53 -19.71
CA HIS A 27 18.03 1.97 -19.88
C HIS A 27 17.16 2.58 -18.78
N GLN A 28 17.51 3.79 -18.35
CA GLN A 28 16.67 4.54 -17.40
C GLN A 28 15.65 5.37 -18.17
N ARG A 29 14.41 5.41 -17.68
CA ARG A 29 13.31 6.16 -18.32
C ARG A 29 13.67 7.63 -18.56
N GLU A 30 14.31 8.26 -17.58
CA GLU A 30 14.64 9.69 -17.58
C GLU A 30 15.65 10.09 -18.66
N THR A 31 16.44 9.14 -19.13
CA THR A 31 17.53 9.38 -20.11
C THR A 31 17.33 8.62 -21.41
N ALA A 32 16.28 7.84 -21.55
CA ALA A 32 16.01 7.05 -22.75
C ALA A 32 15.61 7.97 -23.92
N THR A 33 16.33 7.84 -25.02
CA THR A 33 16.03 8.55 -26.27
C THR A 33 14.94 7.83 -27.07
N PRO A 34 14.27 8.50 -28.03
CA PRO A 34 13.29 7.84 -28.89
C PRO A 34 13.86 6.62 -29.65
N ASP A 35 15.14 6.66 -30.04
CA ASP A 35 15.82 5.54 -30.69
C ASP A 35 15.94 4.35 -29.72
N VAL A 36 16.31 4.55 -28.47
CA VAL A 36 16.32 3.51 -27.42
C VAL A 36 14.92 2.95 -27.22
N LEU A 37 13.92 3.82 -26.99
CA LEU A 37 12.52 3.40 -26.75
C LEU A 37 11.99 2.53 -27.88
N SER A 38 12.34 2.84 -29.13
CA SER A 38 11.92 2.04 -30.30
C SER A 38 12.44 0.60 -30.32
N ARG A 39 13.48 0.28 -29.52
CA ARG A 39 14.09 -1.05 -29.40
C ARG A 39 13.71 -1.79 -28.13
N VAL A 40 13.14 -1.09 -27.14
CA VAL A 40 12.75 -1.69 -25.86
C VAL A 40 11.78 -2.85 -26.03
N ARG A 41 12.14 -4.00 -25.46
CA ARG A 41 11.31 -5.20 -25.47
C ARG A 41 10.71 -5.55 -24.10
N GLY A 42 11.22 -4.99 -23.02
CA GLY A 42 10.68 -5.19 -21.69
C GLY A 42 10.71 -3.91 -20.84
N MET A 43 9.73 -3.75 -19.97
CA MET A 43 9.74 -2.70 -18.95
C MET A 43 9.82 -3.34 -17.57
N VAL A 44 10.61 -2.75 -16.67
CA VAL A 44 10.72 -3.16 -15.27
C VAL A 44 10.58 -1.95 -14.36
N GLY A 45 9.81 -2.08 -13.27
CA GLY A 45 9.67 -1.02 -12.27
C GLY A 45 9.28 -1.57 -10.91
N GLY A 46 9.31 -0.72 -9.89
CA GLY A 46 8.74 -0.97 -8.58
C GLY A 46 7.24 -0.63 -8.53
N GLY A 47 6.62 -0.76 -7.37
CA GLY A 47 5.19 -0.49 -7.18
C GLY A 47 4.76 0.97 -7.42
N GLU A 48 5.73 1.90 -7.55
CA GLU A 48 5.51 3.32 -7.90
C GLU A 48 5.62 3.62 -9.40
N ALA A 49 5.94 2.60 -10.22
CA ALA A 49 6.09 2.76 -11.67
C ALA A 49 4.82 3.34 -12.29
N LYS A 50 4.99 4.32 -13.18
CA LYS A 50 3.90 4.89 -13.99
C LYS A 50 4.13 4.48 -15.44
N ILE A 51 3.33 3.54 -15.91
CA ILE A 51 3.42 2.99 -17.27
C ILE A 51 2.04 3.12 -17.91
N ASP A 52 1.85 4.21 -18.63
CA ASP A 52 0.62 4.54 -19.33
C ASP A 52 0.66 4.13 -20.81
N ALA A 53 -0.47 4.32 -21.50
CA ALA A 53 -0.59 4.04 -22.92
C ALA A 53 0.44 4.83 -23.76
N ALA A 54 0.69 6.10 -23.41
CA ALA A 54 1.61 6.97 -24.15
C ALA A 54 3.07 6.47 -24.09
N LEU A 55 3.50 5.94 -22.93
CA LEU A 55 4.81 5.31 -22.82
C LEU A 55 4.89 4.00 -23.63
N MET A 56 3.83 3.20 -23.58
CA MET A 56 3.78 1.94 -24.35
C MET A 56 3.84 2.20 -25.86
N ASP A 57 3.20 3.27 -26.36
CA ASP A 57 3.21 3.64 -27.78
C ASP A 57 4.61 4.04 -28.28
N GLN A 58 5.47 4.52 -27.41
CA GLN A 58 6.86 4.81 -27.73
C GLN A 58 7.73 3.56 -27.83
N CYS A 59 7.23 2.41 -27.40
CA CYS A 59 7.95 1.14 -27.36
C CYS A 59 7.25 0.08 -28.24
N PRO A 60 7.30 0.22 -29.58
CA PRO A 60 6.54 -0.66 -30.50
C PRO A 60 6.96 -2.14 -30.46
N LYS A 61 8.12 -2.45 -29.85
CA LYS A 61 8.61 -3.83 -29.67
C LYS A 61 8.39 -4.36 -28.26
N LEU A 62 7.58 -3.69 -27.44
CA LEU A 62 7.34 -4.08 -26.05
C LEU A 62 6.61 -5.45 -25.99
N GLU A 63 7.19 -6.39 -25.25
CA GLU A 63 6.72 -7.76 -25.10
C GLU A 63 6.22 -8.08 -23.68
N VAL A 64 6.74 -7.37 -22.66
CA VAL A 64 6.40 -7.64 -21.26
C VAL A 64 6.60 -6.43 -20.38
N ILE A 65 5.73 -6.27 -19.39
CA ILE A 65 5.88 -5.31 -18.28
C ILE A 65 5.99 -6.12 -16.99
N THR A 66 7.01 -5.83 -16.17
CA THR A 66 7.26 -6.54 -14.91
C THR A 66 7.36 -5.55 -13.76
N ILE A 67 6.59 -5.78 -12.70
CA ILE A 67 6.60 -4.97 -11.49
C ILE A 67 7.22 -5.77 -10.34
N CYS A 68 8.33 -5.26 -9.82
CA CYS A 68 8.93 -5.74 -8.57
C CYS A 68 8.12 -5.19 -7.39
N GLY A 69 7.06 -5.90 -7.03
CA GLY A 69 6.10 -5.51 -5.99
C GLY A 69 4.75 -6.18 -6.17
N VAL A 70 3.88 -6.04 -5.16
CA VAL A 70 2.52 -6.58 -5.22
C VAL A 70 1.57 -5.65 -5.97
N GLY A 71 1.69 -4.34 -5.75
CA GLY A 71 0.84 -3.33 -6.38
C GLY A 71 1.38 -2.94 -7.75
N TYR A 72 0.51 -2.94 -8.75
CA TYR A 72 0.77 -2.50 -10.12
C TYR A 72 -0.24 -1.43 -10.58
N ASP A 73 -0.76 -0.70 -9.64
CA ASP A 73 -1.79 0.33 -9.85
C ASP A 73 -1.32 1.52 -10.70
N GLY A 74 -0.02 1.69 -10.90
CA GLY A 74 0.54 2.68 -11.82
C GLY A 74 0.70 2.19 -13.27
N VAL A 75 0.31 0.94 -13.58
CA VAL A 75 0.33 0.39 -14.95
C VAL A 75 -1.07 0.45 -15.55
N ASP A 76 -1.19 1.02 -16.75
CA ASP A 76 -2.41 0.92 -17.55
C ASP A 76 -2.56 -0.50 -18.12
N VAL A 77 -3.13 -1.39 -17.30
CA VAL A 77 -3.32 -2.80 -17.64
C VAL A 77 -4.26 -2.98 -18.85
N GLN A 78 -5.23 -2.07 -19.04
CA GLN A 78 -6.14 -2.16 -20.18
C GLN A 78 -5.39 -1.82 -21.48
N ALA A 79 -4.56 -0.78 -21.45
CA ALA A 79 -3.70 -0.44 -22.58
C ALA A 79 -2.68 -1.56 -22.89
N ALA A 80 -2.08 -2.18 -21.88
CA ALA A 80 -1.18 -3.32 -22.05
C ALA A 80 -1.91 -4.52 -22.69
N LYS A 81 -3.09 -4.86 -22.17
CA LYS A 81 -3.93 -5.95 -22.69
C LYS A 81 -4.33 -5.72 -24.15
N ALA A 82 -4.72 -4.50 -24.51
CA ALA A 82 -5.08 -4.15 -25.89
C ALA A 82 -3.91 -4.34 -26.87
N ARG A 83 -2.67 -4.25 -26.39
CA ARG A 83 -1.42 -4.47 -27.18
C ARG A 83 -0.90 -5.90 -27.10
N GLY A 84 -1.59 -6.80 -26.40
CA GLY A 84 -1.11 -8.17 -26.15
C GLY A 84 0.11 -8.27 -25.24
N VAL A 85 0.41 -7.21 -24.46
CA VAL A 85 1.58 -7.14 -23.57
C VAL A 85 1.17 -7.64 -22.18
N PRO A 86 1.72 -8.77 -21.71
CA PRO A 86 1.47 -9.26 -20.35
C PRO A 86 2.09 -8.34 -19.30
N VAL A 87 1.36 -8.16 -18.20
CA VAL A 87 1.83 -7.47 -16.99
C VAL A 87 2.04 -8.51 -15.91
N THR A 88 3.26 -8.62 -15.40
CA THR A 88 3.64 -9.52 -14.31
C THR A 88 4.00 -8.74 -13.06
N HIS A 89 3.79 -9.35 -11.88
CA HIS A 89 4.14 -8.76 -10.60
C HIS A 89 4.55 -9.85 -9.60
N THR A 90 4.95 -9.49 -8.39
CA THR A 90 5.41 -10.44 -7.36
C THR A 90 4.39 -10.58 -6.22
N PRO A 91 3.26 -11.29 -6.43
CA PRO A 91 2.28 -11.52 -5.37
C PRO A 91 2.84 -12.45 -4.29
N ASP A 92 2.26 -12.39 -3.10
CA ASP A 92 2.49 -13.28 -1.95
C ASP A 92 3.85 -13.16 -1.25
N VAL A 93 4.83 -12.48 -1.82
CA VAL A 93 6.19 -12.40 -1.29
C VAL A 93 6.28 -11.59 0.01
N LEU A 94 5.45 -10.54 0.16
CA LEU A 94 5.54 -9.59 1.27
C LEU A 94 4.26 -9.48 2.12
N ASN A 95 3.35 -10.45 2.02
CA ASN A 95 2.08 -10.39 2.75
C ASN A 95 2.28 -10.29 4.27
N ASP A 96 3.21 -11.07 4.81
CA ASP A 96 3.51 -11.11 6.23
C ASP A 96 4.24 -9.84 6.68
N ASP A 97 5.21 -9.36 5.90
CA ASP A 97 5.97 -8.13 6.21
C ASP A 97 5.04 -6.90 6.32
N VAL A 98 4.11 -6.75 5.37
CA VAL A 98 3.15 -5.63 5.41
C VAL A 98 2.14 -5.81 6.54
N ALA A 99 1.73 -7.05 6.83
CA ALA A 99 0.84 -7.32 7.95
C ALA A 99 1.52 -7.00 9.29
N ASP A 100 2.78 -7.38 9.45
CA ASP A 100 3.58 -7.07 10.64
C ASP A 100 3.77 -5.55 10.79
N LEU A 101 4.06 -4.82 9.70
CA LEU A 101 4.14 -3.36 9.73
C LEU A 101 2.80 -2.73 10.11
N GLY A 102 1.68 -3.25 9.59
CA GLY A 102 0.33 -2.78 9.95
C GLY A 102 0.07 -2.88 11.46
N LEU A 103 0.42 -4.02 12.07
CA LEU A 103 0.31 -4.20 13.52
C LEU A 103 1.32 -3.35 14.30
N ALA A 104 2.55 -3.21 13.81
CA ALA A 104 3.55 -2.35 14.43
C ALA A 104 3.10 -0.90 14.49
N LEU A 105 2.54 -0.36 13.40
CA LEU A 105 1.97 0.99 13.37
C LEU A 105 0.76 1.14 14.30
N LEU A 106 -0.13 0.15 14.33
CA LEU A 106 -1.28 0.12 15.22
C LEU A 106 -0.84 0.14 16.69
N LEU A 107 0.13 -0.68 17.07
CA LEU A 107 0.72 -0.68 18.39
C LEU A 107 1.45 0.64 18.70
N ALA A 108 2.19 1.18 17.73
CA ALA A 108 2.95 2.42 17.91
C ALA A 108 2.02 3.61 18.22
N VAL A 109 0.90 3.75 17.51
CA VAL A 109 -0.05 4.85 17.77
C VAL A 109 -0.86 4.60 19.04
N ALA A 110 -1.34 3.38 19.27
CA ALA A 110 -2.15 3.05 20.46
C ALA A 110 -1.36 3.23 21.76
N ARG A 111 -0.09 2.84 21.77
CA ARG A 111 0.78 2.85 22.94
C ARG A 111 1.70 4.07 22.99
N ASN A 112 1.59 4.97 21.99
CA ASN A 112 2.42 6.16 21.85
C ASN A 112 3.92 5.88 21.95
N ILE A 113 4.37 4.78 21.30
CA ILE A 113 5.74 4.25 21.43
C ILE A 113 6.81 5.28 21.05
N PRO A 114 6.69 6.07 19.96
CA PRO A 114 7.71 7.06 19.59
C PRO A 114 7.87 8.15 20.66
N ALA A 115 6.78 8.60 21.28
CA ALA A 115 6.87 9.60 22.34
C ALA A 115 7.42 8.98 23.64
N ALA A 116 7.10 7.72 23.95
CA ALA A 116 7.66 7.02 25.11
C ALA A 116 9.18 6.82 24.97
N ASP A 117 9.68 6.49 23.77
CA ASP A 117 11.11 6.41 23.51
C ASP A 117 11.82 7.76 23.74
N GLN A 118 11.26 8.84 23.19
CA GLN A 118 11.81 10.19 23.41
C GLN A 118 11.77 10.60 24.88
N PHE A 119 10.67 10.33 25.58
CA PHE A 119 10.50 10.61 27.01
C PHE A 119 11.57 9.90 27.85
N THR A 120 11.83 8.63 27.54
CA THR A 120 12.87 7.84 28.20
C THR A 120 14.27 8.38 27.92
N ARG A 121 14.60 8.64 26.66
CA ARG A 121 15.93 9.16 26.25
C ARG A 121 16.26 10.52 26.84
N LYS A 122 15.24 11.37 27.08
CA LYS A 122 15.39 12.68 27.73
C LYS A 122 15.48 12.59 29.25
N GLY A 123 15.35 11.41 29.85
CA GLY A 123 15.33 11.24 31.30
C GLY A 123 14.08 11.82 31.99
N GLU A 124 13.02 12.09 31.23
CA GLU A 124 11.80 12.70 31.77
C GLU A 124 11.04 11.76 32.72
N TRP A 125 11.21 10.45 32.56
CA TRP A 125 10.64 9.40 33.42
C TRP A 125 11.10 9.52 34.91
N GLU A 126 12.24 10.16 35.17
CA GLU A 126 12.70 10.44 36.53
C GLU A 126 11.88 11.55 37.23
N LYS A 127 11.19 12.37 36.44
CA LYS A 127 10.46 13.55 36.91
C LYS A 127 8.96 13.33 37.02
N ALA A 128 8.41 12.51 36.12
CA ALA A 128 6.99 12.25 36.04
C ALA A 128 6.69 10.90 35.36
N PRO A 129 5.54 10.25 35.66
CA PRO A 129 5.11 9.06 34.91
C PRO A 129 4.73 9.42 33.50
N PHE A 130 4.99 8.50 32.54
CA PHE A 130 4.48 8.62 31.18
C PHE A 130 2.94 8.52 31.17
N PRO A 131 2.22 9.33 30.37
CA PRO A 131 0.76 9.29 30.32
C PRO A 131 0.21 7.90 29.95
N LEU A 132 -0.94 7.55 30.52
CA LEU A 132 -1.64 6.32 30.16
C LEU A 132 -2.06 6.36 28.68
N THR A 133 -1.98 5.21 28.04
CA THR A 133 -2.23 5.04 26.62
C THR A 133 -3.37 4.04 26.35
N ARG A 134 -3.80 3.91 25.10
CA ARG A 134 -4.93 3.06 24.74
C ARG A 134 -4.52 1.58 24.64
N LYS A 135 -5.33 0.68 25.20
CA LYS A 135 -5.16 -0.77 25.03
C LYS A 135 -5.78 -1.25 23.72
N LEU A 136 -5.30 -2.38 23.20
CA LEU A 136 -5.85 -3.02 22.02
C LEU A 136 -6.89 -4.09 22.36
N THR A 137 -6.70 -4.83 23.44
CA THR A 137 -7.62 -5.89 23.86
C THR A 137 -9.06 -5.37 23.97
N GLY A 138 -9.97 -5.97 23.22
CA GLY A 138 -11.37 -5.58 23.13
C GLY A 138 -11.65 -4.33 22.29
N ALA A 139 -10.61 -3.69 21.69
CA ALA A 139 -10.80 -2.55 20.81
C ALA A 139 -11.31 -3.00 19.43
N LYS A 140 -12.00 -2.09 18.74
CA LYS A 140 -12.64 -2.32 17.44
C LYS A 140 -11.70 -1.97 16.31
N LEU A 141 -11.36 -2.95 15.47
CA LEU A 141 -10.53 -2.77 14.28
C LEU A 141 -11.36 -2.89 13.00
N GLY A 142 -11.53 -1.78 12.30
CA GLY A 142 -12.06 -1.74 10.94
C GLY A 142 -10.94 -1.94 9.92
N ILE A 143 -11.05 -2.92 9.04
CA ILE A 143 -10.09 -3.17 7.97
C ILE A 143 -10.72 -2.83 6.62
N VAL A 144 -10.15 -1.85 5.92
CA VAL A 144 -10.59 -1.47 4.57
C VAL A 144 -9.74 -2.21 3.55
N GLY A 145 -10.31 -3.26 2.96
CA GLY A 145 -9.63 -4.24 2.12
C GLY A 145 -9.34 -5.55 2.86
N MET A 146 -9.90 -6.65 2.36
CA MET A 146 -9.78 -7.98 2.98
C MET A 146 -9.18 -8.99 1.97
N GLY A 147 -8.13 -8.54 1.24
CA GLY A 147 -7.30 -9.39 0.40
C GLY A 147 -6.35 -10.26 1.25
N ARG A 148 -5.31 -10.82 0.62
CA ARG A 148 -4.32 -11.67 1.31
C ARG A 148 -3.68 -10.97 2.51
N ILE A 149 -3.23 -9.72 2.33
CA ILE A 149 -2.61 -8.93 3.40
C ILE A 149 -3.65 -8.55 4.47
N GLY A 150 -4.86 -8.13 4.08
CA GLY A 150 -5.93 -7.81 5.03
C GLY A 150 -6.28 -8.99 5.94
N GLN A 151 -6.35 -10.20 5.39
CA GLN A 151 -6.55 -11.43 6.17
C GLN A 151 -5.35 -11.73 7.09
N ALA A 152 -4.12 -11.51 6.61
CA ALA A 152 -2.92 -11.69 7.45
C ALA A 152 -2.88 -10.70 8.63
N ILE A 153 -3.32 -9.45 8.42
CA ILE A 153 -3.50 -8.43 9.46
C ILE A 153 -4.59 -8.87 10.44
N ALA A 154 -5.76 -9.27 9.94
CA ALA A 154 -6.89 -9.70 10.77
C ALA A 154 -6.53 -10.87 11.67
N LYS A 155 -5.82 -11.89 11.13
CA LYS A 155 -5.30 -13.03 11.89
C LYS A 155 -4.41 -12.59 13.06
N ARG A 156 -3.52 -11.62 12.85
CA ARG A 156 -2.62 -11.09 13.89
C ARG A 156 -3.37 -10.26 14.92
N ALA A 157 -4.30 -9.42 14.47
CA ALA A 157 -5.12 -8.57 15.34
C ALA A 157 -6.05 -9.40 16.23
N ALA A 158 -6.56 -10.53 15.74
CA ALA A 158 -7.35 -11.48 16.53
C ALA A 158 -6.58 -12.03 17.74
N ALA A 159 -5.25 -12.19 17.65
CA ALA A 159 -4.41 -12.60 18.77
C ALA A 159 -4.29 -11.54 19.88
N PHE A 160 -4.72 -10.31 19.63
CA PHE A 160 -4.87 -9.24 20.63
C PHE A 160 -6.31 -9.12 21.15
N ASP A 161 -7.17 -10.09 20.88
CA ASP A 161 -8.59 -10.11 21.26
C ASP A 161 -9.34 -8.85 20.75
N MET A 162 -8.98 -8.34 19.58
CA MET A 162 -9.69 -7.22 18.97
C MET A 162 -11.01 -7.68 18.33
N ASP A 163 -12.04 -6.84 18.40
CA ASP A 163 -13.27 -7.03 17.60
C ASP A 163 -12.98 -6.52 16.17
N ILE A 164 -13.16 -7.40 15.16
CA ILE A 164 -12.72 -7.13 13.79
C ILE A 164 -13.92 -7.10 12.86
N ARG A 165 -14.06 -6.00 12.09
CA ARG A 165 -14.93 -5.92 10.92
C ARG A 165 -14.15 -5.46 9.71
N TYR A 166 -14.67 -5.74 8.52
CA TYR A 166 -14.01 -5.30 7.30
C TYR A 166 -14.99 -4.69 6.30
N HIS A 167 -14.44 -3.82 5.44
CA HIS A 167 -15.14 -3.27 4.28
C HIS A 167 -14.44 -3.71 2.99
N THR A 168 -15.24 -4.19 2.05
CA THR A 168 -14.90 -4.46 0.65
C THR A 168 -16.14 -4.21 -0.20
N ARG A 169 -16.00 -4.07 -1.51
CA ARG A 169 -17.13 -3.86 -2.45
C ARG A 169 -18.23 -4.93 -2.33
N SER A 170 -17.86 -6.13 -1.97
CA SER A 170 -18.78 -7.26 -1.73
C SER A 170 -18.24 -8.13 -0.61
N ALA A 171 -19.15 -8.74 0.16
CA ALA A 171 -18.78 -9.68 1.22
C ALA A 171 -17.97 -10.86 0.66
N ARG A 172 -17.06 -11.38 1.47
CA ARG A 172 -16.24 -12.55 1.15
C ARG A 172 -16.72 -13.76 1.91
N SER A 173 -17.00 -14.86 1.21
CA SER A 173 -17.45 -16.13 1.80
C SER A 173 -16.34 -16.92 2.50
N ASP A 174 -15.07 -16.60 2.19
CA ASP A 174 -13.87 -17.26 2.74
C ASP A 174 -13.29 -16.55 3.96
N VAL A 175 -14.01 -15.57 4.53
CA VAL A 175 -13.57 -14.75 5.67
C VAL A 175 -14.59 -14.86 6.81
N ALA A 176 -14.09 -15.21 8.01
CA ALA A 176 -14.92 -15.39 9.19
C ALA A 176 -15.33 -14.09 9.91
N PHE A 177 -14.70 -12.95 9.55
CA PHE A 177 -15.00 -11.65 10.16
C PHE A 177 -16.25 -11.01 9.55
N ALA A 178 -16.91 -10.13 10.32
CA ALA A 178 -18.12 -9.45 9.87
C ALA A 178 -17.83 -8.43 8.76
N HIS A 179 -18.57 -8.52 7.65
CA HIS A 179 -18.53 -7.55 6.57
C HIS A 179 -19.42 -6.35 6.90
N GLU A 180 -18.88 -5.15 6.75
CA GLU A 180 -19.63 -3.90 6.84
C GLU A 180 -19.71 -3.28 5.42
N PRO A 181 -20.89 -3.24 4.79
CA PRO A 181 -21.03 -2.75 3.42
C PRO A 181 -20.84 -1.24 3.29
N SER A 182 -21.00 -0.48 4.38
CA SER A 182 -20.79 0.97 4.41
C SER A 182 -19.44 1.31 5.04
N LEU A 183 -18.57 1.99 4.29
CA LEU A 183 -17.28 2.46 4.80
C LEU A 183 -17.46 3.48 5.93
N THR A 184 -18.43 4.40 5.79
CA THR A 184 -18.75 5.39 6.82
C THR A 184 -19.25 4.73 8.11
N ALA A 185 -20.08 3.67 8.00
CA ALA A 185 -20.52 2.90 9.15
C ALA A 185 -19.37 2.12 9.80
N LEU A 186 -18.46 1.53 9.00
CA LEU A 186 -17.25 0.90 9.52
C LEU A 186 -16.39 1.91 10.27
N ALA A 187 -16.16 3.09 9.71
CA ALA A 187 -15.39 4.15 10.36
C ALA A 187 -16.00 4.57 11.69
N ALA A 188 -17.32 4.83 11.72
CA ALA A 188 -18.03 5.21 12.94
C ALA A 188 -17.98 4.15 14.04
N TRP A 189 -17.90 2.88 13.67
CA TRP A 189 -17.79 1.77 14.60
C TRP A 189 -16.36 1.56 15.13
N SER A 190 -15.33 1.94 14.37
CA SER A 190 -13.93 1.59 14.60
C SER A 190 -13.26 2.47 15.66
N ASP A 191 -12.48 1.88 16.54
CA ASP A 191 -11.44 2.57 17.32
C ASP A 191 -10.17 2.76 16.49
N PHE A 192 -9.89 1.80 15.61
CA PHE A 192 -8.77 1.80 14.67
C PHE A 192 -9.28 1.46 13.28
N LEU A 193 -9.00 2.32 12.30
CA LEU A 193 -9.32 2.08 10.89
C LEU A 193 -8.02 1.83 10.12
N LEU A 194 -7.85 0.62 9.59
CA LEU A 194 -6.65 0.23 8.86
C LEU A 194 -6.95 0.03 7.37
N LEU A 195 -6.17 0.72 6.52
CA LEU A 195 -6.34 0.70 5.08
C LEU A 195 -5.32 -0.22 4.43
N ILE A 196 -5.82 -1.17 3.62
CA ILE A 196 -5.01 -2.13 2.85
C ILE A 196 -5.67 -2.46 1.50
N THR A 197 -6.23 -1.46 0.85
CA THR A 197 -6.79 -1.59 -0.50
C THR A 197 -5.70 -1.40 -1.56
N PRO A 198 -5.87 -1.94 -2.78
CA PRO A 198 -5.08 -1.51 -3.93
C PRO A 198 -5.25 0.00 -4.15
N GLY A 199 -4.26 0.64 -4.78
CA GLY A 199 -4.39 1.99 -5.32
C GLY A 199 -5.21 2.01 -6.63
N GLY A 200 -5.28 3.21 -7.24
CA GLY A 200 -5.96 3.42 -8.52
C GLY A 200 -7.27 4.20 -8.43
N ALA A 201 -7.91 4.42 -9.58
CA ALA A 201 -9.08 5.31 -9.68
C ALA A 201 -10.25 4.90 -8.78
N ALA A 202 -10.46 3.59 -8.60
CA ALA A 202 -11.59 3.06 -7.81
C ALA A 202 -11.43 3.27 -6.29
N THR A 203 -10.25 3.60 -5.82
CA THR A 203 -9.94 3.79 -4.38
C THR A 203 -9.35 5.16 -4.09
N LYS A 204 -9.23 6.02 -5.09
CA LYS A 204 -8.75 7.40 -4.91
C LYS A 204 -9.70 8.16 -3.99
N ASN A 205 -9.15 8.79 -2.95
CA ASN A 205 -9.89 9.54 -1.94
C ASN A 205 -11.06 8.75 -1.32
N LEU A 206 -10.90 7.43 -1.21
CA LEU A 206 -11.90 6.55 -0.62
C LEU A 206 -12.20 6.95 0.84
N VAL A 207 -11.15 7.31 1.59
CA VAL A 207 -11.27 7.91 2.92
C VAL A 207 -11.28 9.43 2.75
N ASN A 208 -12.48 9.97 2.61
CA ASN A 208 -12.78 11.38 2.43
C ASN A 208 -13.17 12.07 3.76
N ALA A 209 -13.54 13.35 3.72
CA ALA A 209 -13.96 14.11 4.89
C ALA A 209 -15.13 13.47 5.66
N GLU A 210 -16.09 12.84 4.96
CA GLU A 210 -17.23 12.17 5.60
C GLU A 210 -16.77 10.97 6.42
N VAL A 211 -15.89 10.13 5.86
CA VAL A 211 -15.33 8.96 6.54
C VAL A 211 -14.46 9.38 7.73
N LEU A 212 -13.63 10.41 7.57
CA LEU A 212 -12.79 10.94 8.66
C LEU A 212 -13.64 11.52 9.79
N LYS A 213 -14.70 12.26 9.47
CA LYS A 213 -15.65 12.77 10.46
C LYS A 213 -16.35 11.63 11.21
N ALA A 214 -16.76 10.59 10.50
CA ALA A 214 -17.40 9.41 11.11
C ALA A 214 -16.44 8.64 12.02
N LEU A 215 -15.17 8.55 11.67
CA LEU A 215 -14.14 7.91 12.49
C LEU A 215 -13.98 8.60 13.85
N GLY A 216 -14.13 9.92 13.87
CA GLY A 216 -14.16 10.72 15.09
C GLY A 216 -12.79 10.96 15.74
N PRO A 217 -12.74 11.87 16.74
CA PRO A 217 -11.47 12.43 17.27
C PRO A 217 -10.72 11.50 18.21
N GLN A 218 -11.31 10.38 18.63
CA GLN A 218 -10.68 9.44 19.58
C GLN A 218 -10.18 8.16 18.91
N SER A 219 -10.33 8.09 17.61
CA SER A 219 -9.95 6.91 16.81
C SER A 219 -8.63 7.14 16.07
N PHE A 220 -8.08 6.07 15.52
CA PHE A 220 -6.80 6.09 14.82
C PHE A 220 -6.96 5.61 13.38
N LEU A 221 -6.28 6.29 12.46
CA LEU A 221 -6.17 5.89 11.05
C LEU A 221 -4.77 5.31 10.78
N ILE A 222 -4.70 4.10 10.25
CA ILE A 222 -3.46 3.45 9.82
C ILE A 222 -3.56 3.19 8.31
N ASN A 223 -2.59 3.70 7.54
CA ASN A 223 -2.57 3.50 6.09
C ASN A 223 -1.31 2.74 5.66
N VAL A 224 -1.46 1.47 5.32
CA VAL A 224 -0.44 0.62 4.70
C VAL A 224 -0.78 0.28 3.24
N ALA A 225 -1.72 1.04 2.65
CA ALA A 225 -2.15 0.92 1.26
C ALA A 225 -1.38 1.89 0.36
N ARG A 226 -2.02 3.01 -0.01
CA ARG A 226 -1.45 4.10 -0.82
C ARG A 226 -1.87 5.45 -0.25
N GLY A 227 -1.03 6.47 -0.37
CA GLY A 227 -1.39 7.84 0.02
C GLY A 227 -2.67 8.30 -0.67
N SER A 228 -2.82 7.99 -1.95
CA SER A 228 -3.99 8.37 -2.76
C SER A 228 -5.34 7.80 -2.30
N VAL A 229 -5.35 6.83 -1.39
CA VAL A 229 -6.59 6.27 -0.82
C VAL A 229 -7.25 7.25 0.16
N VAL A 230 -6.46 8.12 0.77
CA VAL A 230 -6.93 9.16 1.70
C VAL A 230 -6.98 10.50 0.97
N ASP A 231 -8.03 11.27 1.21
CA ASP A 231 -8.12 12.68 0.83
C ASP A 231 -7.21 13.48 1.76
N GLU A 232 -6.02 13.84 1.28
CA GLU A 232 -4.99 14.47 2.09
C GLU A 232 -5.41 15.84 2.63
N PRO A 233 -6.01 16.75 1.85
CA PRO A 233 -6.60 18.00 2.39
C PRO A 233 -7.60 17.75 3.52
N ALA A 234 -8.50 16.80 3.35
CA ALA A 234 -9.49 16.47 4.39
C ALA A 234 -8.83 15.85 5.64
N LEU A 235 -7.76 15.06 5.46
CA LEU A 235 -6.99 14.52 6.59
C LEU A 235 -6.29 15.63 7.37
N ILE A 236 -5.69 16.61 6.69
CA ILE A 236 -5.03 17.75 7.33
C ILE A 236 -6.05 18.54 8.18
N GLU A 237 -7.24 18.79 7.63
CA GLU A 237 -8.32 19.46 8.37
C GLU A 237 -8.78 18.64 9.59
N ALA A 238 -8.89 17.32 9.45
CA ALA A 238 -9.32 16.45 10.54
C ALA A 238 -8.28 16.30 11.68
N LEU A 239 -7.01 16.63 11.42
CA LEU A 239 -5.92 16.57 12.41
C LEU A 239 -5.68 17.90 13.14
N GLN A 240 -6.34 18.98 12.75
CA GLN A 240 -6.26 20.30 13.38
C GLN A 240 -7.35 20.48 14.47
#